data_af08d83857c90addd2c0a461c0e48a45
#
_entry.id   af08d83857c90addd2c0a461c0e48a45
#
_cell.length_a   1.000
_cell.length_b   1.000
_cell.length_c   1.000
_cell.angle_alpha   90.00
_cell.angle_beta   90.00
_cell.angle_gamma   90.00
#
_symmetry.space_group_name_H-M   'P 1'
#
loop_
_entity.id
_entity.type
_entity.pdbx_description
1 polymer ?
#
loop_
_entity_poly.entity_id
_entity_poly.type
_entity_poly.pdbx_seq_one_letter_code
_entity_poly.pdbx_strand_id
1 'polypeptide(L)'
;MNKVLFVSPTVYSNPLTKDIQKKFQSLSNVCNPIVYAFSEEKFTSSVEGVEAIFNKKNKNRFLNYLKIIFLFFFKIPKIVKDQNIDIVCLQDPITGFFTIFSLKIRKSPVKIVVETHGDFIDTIGLEKNLLLPKFYTSIFSYLAKYSIKKADLIRSISDFTEKQVLNFGYQGLFVRFPAWINIDNYLNTDIQRSYSDTFKIIFVA
;
A
#
# COMPACT_ATOMS: atom_id res chain seq x y z
N MET A 1 -1.99 -22.95 -1.85
CA MET A 1 -2.23 -21.54 -1.45
C MET A 1 -1.60 -20.64 -2.50
N ASN A 2 -2.28 -19.54 -2.88
CA ASN A 2 -1.75 -18.58 -3.84
C ASN A 2 -0.55 -17.82 -3.26
N LYS A 3 0.47 -17.59 -4.08
CA LYS A 3 1.59 -16.69 -3.76
C LYS A 3 1.19 -15.25 -4.04
N VAL A 4 1.20 -14.42 -3.00
CA VAL A 4 0.76 -13.02 -3.08
C VAL A 4 1.90 -12.09 -2.75
N LEU A 5 2.28 -11.23 -3.70
CA LEU A 5 3.30 -10.20 -3.51
C LEU A 5 2.64 -8.88 -3.12
N PHE A 6 2.82 -8.47 -1.87
CA PHE A 6 2.38 -7.17 -1.36
C PHE A 6 3.47 -6.13 -1.61
N VAL A 7 3.17 -5.13 -2.43
CA VAL A 7 4.11 -4.08 -2.82
C VAL A 7 3.65 -2.75 -2.25
N SER A 8 4.50 -2.13 -1.43
CA SER A 8 4.19 -0.88 -0.76
C SER A 8 5.34 0.11 -0.84
N PRO A 9 5.09 1.41 -1.05
CA PRO A 9 6.08 2.47 -0.85
C PRO A 9 6.31 2.79 0.64
N THR A 10 5.56 2.18 1.54
CA THR A 10 5.62 2.42 2.99
C THR A 10 6.99 2.06 3.57
N VAL A 11 7.41 2.85 4.54
CA VAL A 11 8.66 2.63 5.29
C VAL A 11 8.32 1.94 6.61
N TYR A 12 8.90 0.78 6.83
CA TYR A 12 8.74 0.00 8.06
C TYR A 12 9.96 0.17 8.96
N SER A 13 9.73 0.06 10.27
CA SER A 13 10.81 0.04 11.26
C SER A 13 11.57 -1.28 11.24
N ASN A 14 12.82 -1.26 11.71
CA ASN A 14 13.60 -2.46 12.00
C ASN A 14 14.04 -2.41 13.48
N PRO A 15 13.59 -3.36 14.34
CA PRO A 15 12.68 -4.47 14.05
C PRO A 15 11.24 -4.02 13.71
N LEU A 16 10.48 -4.90 13.06
CA LEU A 16 9.07 -4.67 12.78
C LEU A 16 8.28 -4.56 14.09
N THR A 17 7.32 -3.65 14.14
CA THR A 17 6.41 -3.54 15.30
C THR A 17 5.57 -4.82 15.46
N LYS A 18 5.16 -5.12 16.70
CA LYS A 18 4.33 -6.31 17.01
C LYS A 18 3.03 -6.34 16.18
N ASP A 19 2.42 -5.17 15.92
CA ASP A 19 1.20 -5.06 15.12
C ASP A 19 1.43 -5.45 13.66
N ILE A 20 2.56 -5.04 13.09
CA ILE A 20 2.93 -5.41 11.72
C ILE A 20 3.28 -6.90 11.63
N GLN A 21 3.98 -7.44 12.62
CA GLN A 21 4.25 -8.87 12.71
C GLN A 21 2.94 -9.67 12.74
N LYS A 22 1.99 -9.30 13.62
CA LYS A 22 0.69 -9.95 13.71
C LYS A 22 -0.13 -9.85 12.41
N LYS A 23 -0.07 -8.69 11.72
CA LYS A 23 -0.68 -8.52 10.40
C LYS A 23 -0.10 -9.53 9.39
N PHE A 24 1.21 -9.65 9.32
CA PHE A 24 1.86 -10.58 8.39
C PHE A 24 1.56 -12.03 8.73
N GLN A 25 1.57 -12.39 10.00
CA GLN A 25 1.17 -13.71 10.48
C GLN A 25 -0.27 -14.04 10.09
N SER A 26 -1.20 -13.10 10.24
CA SER A 26 -2.60 -13.30 9.82
C SER A 26 -2.73 -13.53 8.30
N LEU A 27 -1.89 -12.88 7.49
CA LEU A 27 -1.83 -13.10 6.05
C LEU A 27 -1.34 -14.49 5.69
N SER A 28 -0.37 -15.06 6.44
CA SER A 28 0.18 -16.40 6.18
C SER A 28 -0.85 -17.52 6.37
N ASN A 29 -1.93 -17.27 7.10
CA ASN A 29 -3.03 -18.23 7.27
C ASN A 29 -3.92 -18.38 6.02
N VAL A 30 -3.89 -17.40 5.11
CA VAL A 30 -4.80 -17.35 3.94
C VAL A 30 -4.09 -17.39 2.59
N CYS A 31 -2.81 -17.02 2.54
CA CYS A 31 -2.00 -17.05 1.33
C CYS A 31 -0.51 -17.29 1.68
N ASN A 32 0.35 -17.46 0.69
CA ASN A 32 1.79 -17.41 0.84
C ASN A 32 2.26 -15.96 0.56
N PRO A 33 2.35 -15.10 1.58
CA PRO A 33 2.62 -13.70 1.38
C PRO A 33 4.12 -13.43 1.23
N ILE A 34 4.46 -12.55 0.31
CA ILE A 34 5.78 -11.94 0.18
C ILE A 34 5.56 -10.43 0.26
N VAL A 35 6.28 -9.77 1.15
CA VAL A 35 6.17 -8.33 1.34
C VAL A 35 7.37 -7.62 0.73
N TYR A 36 7.13 -6.65 -0.13
CA TYR A 36 8.16 -5.81 -0.72
C TYR A 36 7.90 -4.35 -0.35
N ALA A 37 8.76 -3.79 0.47
CA ALA A 37 8.58 -2.44 1.01
C ALA A 37 9.92 -1.75 1.25
N PHE A 38 9.92 -0.68 2.05
CA PHE A 38 11.10 0.12 2.39
C PHE A 38 11.34 0.16 3.90
N SER A 39 12.57 0.50 4.28
CA SER A 39 12.98 0.76 5.66
C SER A 39 14.16 1.72 5.68
N GLU A 40 14.57 2.19 6.86
CA GLU A 40 15.79 3.01 7.00
C GLU A 40 17.05 2.22 6.61
N GLU A 41 17.03 0.90 6.80
CA GLU A 41 18.11 0.00 6.41
C GLU A 41 17.59 -1.11 5.48
N LYS A 42 18.46 -1.63 4.61
CA LYS A 42 18.11 -2.78 3.79
C LYS A 42 18.18 -4.04 4.64
N PHE A 43 17.09 -4.78 4.70
CA PHE A 43 17.06 -6.08 5.36
C PHE A 43 16.05 -7.03 4.72
N THR A 44 16.23 -8.31 4.98
CA THR A 44 15.26 -9.35 4.67
C THR A 44 14.86 -9.98 5.99
N SER A 45 13.58 -10.13 6.21
CA SER A 45 13.02 -10.73 7.40
C SER A 45 12.19 -11.94 7.01
N SER A 46 12.28 -13.00 7.81
CA SER A 46 11.31 -14.09 7.78
C SER A 46 10.57 -14.06 9.11
N VAL A 47 9.36 -13.55 9.11
CA VAL A 47 8.52 -13.48 10.30
C VAL A 47 7.39 -14.49 10.11
N GLU A 48 7.44 -15.59 10.88
CA GLU A 48 6.35 -16.57 10.98
C GLU A 48 5.77 -17.04 9.62
N GLY A 49 6.64 -17.40 8.67
CA GLY A 49 6.25 -17.90 7.35
C GLY A 49 6.01 -16.80 6.29
N VAL A 50 6.28 -15.54 6.63
CA VAL A 50 6.20 -14.42 5.68
C VAL A 50 7.59 -13.97 5.27
N GLU A 51 7.89 -14.06 3.98
CA GLU A 51 9.10 -13.46 3.41
C GLU A 51 8.89 -11.95 3.24
N ALA A 52 9.77 -11.15 3.82
CA ALA A 52 9.69 -9.70 3.71
C ALA A 52 11.02 -9.13 3.20
N ILE A 53 10.97 -8.40 2.11
CA ILE A 53 12.11 -7.78 1.44
C ILE A 53 12.01 -6.27 1.61
N PHE A 54 12.89 -5.68 2.43
CA PHE A 54 12.92 -4.25 2.67
C PHE A 54 14.09 -3.60 1.97
N ASN A 55 13.80 -2.56 1.19
CA ASN A 55 14.80 -1.77 0.52
C ASN A 55 15.11 -0.52 1.33
N LYS A 56 16.39 -0.16 1.42
CA LYS A 56 16.79 1.06 2.11
C LYS A 56 16.14 2.29 1.46
N LYS A 57 15.46 3.11 2.26
CA LYS A 57 14.98 4.43 1.85
C LYS A 57 16.14 5.36 1.55
N ASN A 58 16.03 6.19 0.53
CA ASN A 58 16.99 7.24 0.29
C ASN A 58 16.65 8.47 1.14
N LYS A 59 17.65 9.11 1.77
CA LYS A 59 17.46 10.35 2.54
C LYS A 59 17.00 11.51 1.64
N ASN A 60 17.51 11.59 0.42
CA ASN A 60 17.06 12.57 -0.55
C ASN A 60 15.72 12.12 -1.15
N ARG A 61 14.69 12.96 -0.99
CA ARG A 61 13.31 12.67 -1.41
C ARG A 61 13.19 12.39 -2.90
N PHE A 62 13.82 13.22 -3.75
CA PHE A 62 13.78 13.05 -5.20
C PHE A 62 14.45 11.74 -5.62
N LEU A 63 15.65 11.44 -5.11
CA LEU A 63 16.33 10.18 -5.39
C LEU A 63 15.55 8.98 -4.87
N ASN A 64 14.78 9.14 -3.78
CA ASN A 64 13.92 8.08 -3.28
C ASN A 64 12.77 7.79 -4.23
N TYR A 65 12.11 8.80 -4.79
CA TYR A 65 11.08 8.60 -5.82
C TYR A 65 11.65 7.92 -7.07
N LEU A 66 12.78 8.36 -7.59
CA LEU A 66 13.45 7.70 -8.73
C LEU A 66 13.77 6.24 -8.43
N LYS A 67 14.24 5.95 -7.22
CA LYS A 67 14.49 4.58 -6.76
C LYS A 67 13.21 3.74 -6.71
N ILE A 68 12.11 4.27 -6.17
CA ILE A 68 10.81 3.58 -6.15
C ILE A 68 10.37 3.25 -7.58
N ILE A 69 10.40 4.24 -8.48
CA ILE A 69 10.06 4.05 -9.90
C ILE A 69 10.88 2.93 -10.52
N PHE A 70 12.21 2.98 -10.36
CA PHE A 70 13.12 1.97 -10.90
C PHE A 70 12.82 0.57 -10.35
N LEU A 71 12.67 0.45 -9.02
CA LEU A 71 12.42 -0.82 -8.37
C LEU A 71 11.05 -1.40 -8.78
N PHE A 72 10.01 -0.58 -8.84
CA PHE A 72 8.67 -1.02 -9.19
C PHE A 72 8.57 -1.41 -10.66
N PHE A 73 9.29 -0.71 -11.55
CA PHE A 73 9.28 -1.02 -12.97
C PHE A 73 10.14 -2.23 -13.35
N PHE A 74 11.29 -2.43 -12.71
CA PHE A 74 12.24 -3.48 -13.09
C PHE A 74 12.30 -4.65 -12.10
N LYS A 75 12.37 -4.36 -10.80
CA LYS A 75 12.59 -5.38 -9.77
C LYS A 75 11.34 -6.21 -9.50
N ILE A 76 10.17 -5.54 -9.36
CA ILE A 76 8.93 -6.26 -9.05
C ILE A 76 8.54 -7.24 -10.15
N PRO A 77 8.52 -6.89 -11.45
CA PRO A 77 8.21 -7.86 -12.50
C PRO A 77 9.20 -9.03 -12.56
N LYS A 78 10.46 -8.79 -12.18
CA LYS A 78 11.45 -9.87 -12.07
C LYS A 78 11.08 -10.83 -10.93
N ILE A 79 10.73 -10.32 -9.73
CA ILE A 79 10.27 -11.14 -8.60
C ILE A 79 9.02 -11.94 -9.00
N VAL A 80 8.06 -11.30 -9.65
CA VAL A 80 6.84 -11.95 -10.13
C VAL A 80 7.17 -13.18 -10.98
N LYS A 81 8.11 -13.05 -11.92
CA LYS A 81 8.53 -14.14 -12.80
C LYS A 81 9.33 -15.20 -12.03
N ASP A 82 10.37 -14.80 -11.30
CA ASP A 82 11.34 -15.71 -10.69
C ASP A 82 10.70 -16.56 -9.56
N GLN A 83 9.71 -16.02 -8.87
CA GLN A 83 9.04 -16.69 -7.76
C GLN A 83 7.65 -17.25 -8.12
N ASN A 84 7.23 -17.14 -9.38
CA ASN A 84 5.91 -17.61 -9.86
C ASN A 84 4.78 -17.02 -8.99
N ILE A 85 4.70 -15.70 -8.91
CA ILE A 85 3.68 -14.99 -8.14
C ILE A 85 2.34 -15.06 -8.87
N ASP A 86 1.28 -15.45 -8.14
CA ASP A 86 -0.08 -15.54 -8.68
C ASP A 86 -0.80 -14.19 -8.66
N ILE A 87 -0.58 -13.40 -7.58
CA ILE A 87 -1.27 -12.13 -7.34
C ILE A 87 -0.26 -11.08 -6.88
N VAL A 88 -0.33 -9.89 -7.48
CA VAL A 88 0.39 -8.70 -7.00
C VAL A 88 -0.61 -7.73 -6.38
N CYS A 89 -0.43 -7.40 -5.11
CA CYS A 89 -1.23 -6.45 -4.36
C CYS A 89 -0.44 -5.15 -4.20
N LEU A 90 -0.91 -4.08 -4.83
CA LEU A 90 -0.26 -2.77 -4.87
C LEU A 90 -0.97 -1.83 -3.91
N GLN A 91 -0.30 -1.40 -2.86
CA GLN A 91 -0.90 -0.59 -1.77
C GLN A 91 -1.01 0.90 -2.08
N ASP A 92 -0.73 1.32 -3.31
CA ASP A 92 -0.91 2.70 -3.77
C ASP A 92 -1.09 2.72 -5.29
N PRO A 93 -2.14 3.37 -5.82
CA PRO A 93 -2.40 3.39 -7.26
C PRO A 93 -1.40 4.23 -8.05
N ILE A 94 -0.77 5.24 -7.45
CA ILE A 94 0.16 6.13 -8.16
C ILE A 94 1.49 5.41 -8.38
N THR A 95 2.13 4.92 -7.32
CA THR A 95 3.40 4.19 -7.43
C THR A 95 3.19 2.82 -8.08
N GLY A 96 2.03 2.21 -7.88
CA GLY A 96 1.61 0.96 -8.53
C GLY A 96 1.58 1.03 -10.05
N PHE A 97 1.39 2.22 -10.64
CA PHE A 97 1.43 2.43 -12.09
C PHE A 97 2.67 1.80 -12.73
N PHE A 98 3.84 2.02 -12.17
CA PHE A 98 5.09 1.55 -12.76
C PHE A 98 5.17 0.02 -12.81
N THR A 99 4.69 -0.65 -11.77
CA THR A 99 4.59 -2.12 -11.75
C THR A 99 3.57 -2.62 -12.76
N ILE A 100 2.35 -2.06 -12.77
CA ILE A 100 1.28 -2.47 -13.69
C ILE A 100 1.70 -2.27 -15.13
N PHE A 101 2.26 -1.11 -15.45
CA PHE A 101 2.72 -0.79 -16.81
C PHE A 101 3.79 -1.77 -17.28
N SER A 102 4.78 -2.07 -16.44
CA SER A 102 5.83 -3.04 -16.74
C SER A 102 5.28 -4.47 -16.92
N LEU A 103 4.36 -4.91 -16.06
CA LEU A 103 3.73 -6.23 -16.16
C LEU A 103 2.88 -6.35 -17.44
N LYS A 104 2.14 -5.32 -17.82
CA LYS A 104 1.32 -5.31 -19.05
C LYS A 104 2.18 -5.34 -20.31
N ILE A 105 3.28 -4.56 -20.36
CA ILE A 105 4.24 -4.62 -21.49
C ILE A 105 4.82 -6.04 -21.63
N ARG A 106 5.14 -6.69 -20.52
CA ARG A 106 5.70 -8.05 -20.49
C ARG A 106 4.65 -9.14 -20.71
N LYS A 107 3.38 -8.77 -20.89
CA LYS A 107 2.22 -9.69 -21.04
C LYS A 107 2.16 -10.72 -19.90
N SER A 108 2.48 -10.29 -18.68
CA SER A 108 2.46 -11.16 -17.50
C SER A 108 1.01 -11.60 -17.19
N PRO A 109 0.76 -12.88 -16.90
CA PRO A 109 -0.58 -13.39 -16.58
C PRO A 109 -0.99 -13.13 -15.13
N VAL A 110 -0.09 -12.55 -14.31
CA VAL A 110 -0.33 -12.30 -12.89
C VAL A 110 -1.56 -11.42 -12.66
N LYS A 111 -2.36 -11.76 -11.65
CA LYS A 111 -3.51 -10.94 -11.25
C LYS A 111 -3.06 -9.72 -10.46
N ILE A 112 -3.73 -8.61 -10.68
CA ILE A 112 -3.37 -7.31 -10.11
C ILE A 112 -4.49 -6.82 -9.22
N VAL A 113 -4.18 -6.65 -7.94
CA VAL A 113 -5.03 -6.00 -6.94
C VAL A 113 -4.45 -4.63 -6.65
N VAL A 114 -5.27 -3.59 -6.66
CA VAL A 114 -4.87 -2.24 -6.23
C VAL A 114 -5.64 -1.85 -4.99
N GLU A 115 -4.93 -1.46 -3.95
CA GLU A 115 -5.50 -0.93 -2.72
C GLU A 115 -5.53 0.60 -2.78
N THR A 116 -6.63 1.19 -2.30
CA THR A 116 -6.78 2.63 -2.18
C THR A 116 -6.90 3.02 -0.72
N HIS A 117 -5.97 3.85 -0.24
CA HIS A 117 -5.90 4.32 1.13
C HIS A 117 -6.07 5.84 1.15
N GLY A 118 -7.16 6.32 1.75
CA GLY A 118 -7.45 7.76 1.86
C GLY A 118 -7.64 8.44 0.50
N ASP A 119 -7.63 9.76 0.51
CA ASP A 119 -7.66 10.57 -0.71
C ASP A 119 -6.25 10.64 -1.32
N PHE A 120 -5.99 9.78 -2.28
CA PHE A 120 -4.68 9.70 -2.94
C PHE A 120 -4.41 10.83 -3.95
N ILE A 121 -5.42 11.66 -4.27
CA ILE A 121 -5.26 12.82 -5.15
C ILE A 121 -5.07 14.10 -4.34
N ASP A 122 -5.94 14.37 -3.37
CA ASP A 122 -5.89 15.61 -2.58
C ASP A 122 -4.67 15.65 -1.67
N THR A 123 -4.19 14.49 -1.19
CA THR A 123 -2.94 14.39 -0.43
C THR A 123 -1.75 15.02 -1.17
N ILE A 124 -1.73 14.96 -2.51
CA ILE A 124 -0.69 15.57 -3.33
C ILE A 124 -0.82 17.10 -3.31
N GLY A 125 -2.05 17.60 -3.36
CA GLY A 125 -2.34 19.04 -3.32
C GLY A 125 -1.96 19.71 -1.99
N LEU A 126 -1.95 18.94 -0.90
CA LEU A 126 -1.58 19.40 0.44
C LEU A 126 -0.05 19.52 0.63
N GLU A 127 0.76 18.99 -0.25
CA GLU A 127 2.21 19.20 -0.23
C GLU A 127 2.55 20.66 -0.59
N LYS A 128 2.69 21.49 0.45
CA LYS A 128 2.76 22.95 0.45
C LYS A 128 3.85 23.62 -0.43
N ASN A 129 4.73 22.88 -1.08
CA ASN A 129 5.91 23.41 -1.78
C ASN A 129 6.05 22.96 -3.24
N LEU A 130 4.96 22.60 -3.91
CA LEU A 130 5.04 22.28 -5.33
C LEU A 130 4.97 23.57 -6.15
N LEU A 131 5.97 23.80 -7.00
CA LEU A 131 6.02 24.95 -7.91
C LEU A 131 4.84 25.01 -8.90
N LEU A 132 4.25 23.85 -9.24
CA LEU A 132 3.14 23.72 -10.19
C LEU A 132 2.13 22.65 -9.70
N PRO A 133 1.35 22.91 -8.63
CA PRO A 133 0.52 21.88 -8.01
C PRO A 133 -0.51 21.26 -8.99
N LYS A 134 -1.15 22.05 -9.83
CA LYS A 134 -2.13 21.56 -10.82
C LYS A 134 -1.51 20.59 -11.84
N PHE A 135 -0.28 20.84 -12.27
CA PHE A 135 0.44 19.96 -13.20
C PHE A 135 0.76 18.61 -12.56
N TYR A 136 1.28 18.61 -11.33
CA TYR A 136 1.56 17.39 -10.60
C TYR A 136 0.27 16.60 -10.31
N THR A 137 -0.78 17.26 -9.85
CA THR A 137 -2.08 16.62 -9.60
C THR A 137 -2.62 15.96 -10.88
N SER A 138 -2.49 16.61 -12.05
CA SER A 138 -2.92 16.04 -13.33
C SER A 138 -2.12 14.77 -13.68
N ILE A 139 -0.79 14.79 -13.55
CA ILE A 139 0.05 13.63 -13.81
C ILE A 139 -0.32 12.47 -12.87
N PHE A 140 -0.38 12.73 -11.56
CA PHE A 140 -0.66 11.69 -10.58
C PHE A 140 -2.08 11.13 -10.73
N SER A 141 -3.06 11.98 -11.05
CA SER A 141 -4.42 11.53 -11.40
C SER A 141 -4.41 10.60 -12.61
N TYR A 142 -3.62 10.91 -13.64
CA TYR A 142 -3.48 10.06 -14.81
C TYR A 142 -2.85 8.69 -14.44
N LEU A 143 -1.77 8.69 -13.65
CA LEU A 143 -1.12 7.45 -13.20
C LEU A 143 -2.07 6.59 -12.37
N ALA A 144 -2.77 7.19 -11.40
CA ALA A 144 -3.74 6.51 -10.56
C ALA A 144 -4.92 5.95 -11.40
N LYS A 145 -5.47 6.75 -12.30
CA LYS A 145 -6.56 6.34 -13.20
C LYS A 145 -6.15 5.16 -14.09
N TYR A 146 -4.93 5.17 -14.61
CA TYR A 146 -4.41 4.04 -15.39
C TYR A 146 -4.34 2.78 -14.54
N SER A 147 -3.76 2.86 -13.33
CA SER A 147 -3.61 1.74 -12.42
C SER A 147 -4.96 1.13 -12.05
N ILE A 148 -5.91 1.99 -11.67
CA ILE A 148 -7.27 1.60 -11.32
C ILE A 148 -7.94 0.88 -12.50
N LYS A 149 -7.90 1.44 -13.71
CA LYS A 149 -8.51 0.82 -14.90
C LYS A 149 -7.86 -0.49 -15.34
N LYS A 150 -6.62 -0.75 -14.97
CA LYS A 150 -5.88 -1.96 -15.35
C LYS A 150 -5.81 -3.01 -14.25
N ALA A 151 -6.36 -2.72 -13.07
CA ALA A 151 -6.48 -3.68 -11.99
C ALA A 151 -7.54 -4.77 -12.31
N ASP A 152 -7.28 -5.99 -11.88
CA ASP A 152 -8.26 -7.09 -11.92
C ASP A 152 -9.26 -6.97 -10.76
N LEU A 153 -8.81 -6.40 -9.61
CA LEU A 153 -9.63 -6.13 -8.44
C LEU A 153 -9.15 -4.85 -7.74
N ILE A 154 -10.09 -4.06 -7.25
CA ILE A 154 -9.82 -2.93 -6.36
C ILE A 154 -10.25 -3.26 -4.95
N ARG A 155 -9.36 -3.02 -3.99
CA ARG A 155 -9.67 -3.01 -2.56
C ARG A 155 -9.70 -1.58 -2.06
N SER A 156 -10.84 -1.17 -1.50
CA SER A 156 -11.04 0.16 -0.92
C SER A 156 -11.27 0.07 0.58
N ILE A 157 -10.88 1.10 1.32
CA ILE A 157 -11.04 1.15 2.78
C ILE A 157 -12.32 1.86 3.23
N SER A 158 -12.97 2.65 2.36
CA SER A 158 -14.12 3.47 2.71
C SER A 158 -15.02 3.77 1.51
N ASP A 159 -16.26 4.25 1.78
CA ASP A 159 -17.17 4.73 0.75
C ASP A 159 -16.60 5.89 -0.06
N PHE A 160 -15.80 6.73 0.56
CA PHE A 160 -15.16 7.86 -0.10
C PHE A 160 -14.16 7.39 -1.17
N THR A 161 -13.26 6.47 -0.80
CA THR A 161 -12.28 5.92 -1.75
C THR A 161 -12.94 5.06 -2.83
N GLU A 162 -14.06 4.38 -2.51
CA GLU A 162 -14.89 3.70 -3.51
C GLU A 162 -15.44 4.67 -4.54
N LYS A 163 -16.09 5.75 -4.12
CA LYS A 163 -16.61 6.78 -5.02
C LYS A 163 -15.51 7.37 -5.92
N GLN A 164 -14.32 7.60 -5.37
CA GLN A 164 -13.18 8.11 -6.12
C GLN A 164 -12.76 7.13 -7.22
N VAL A 165 -12.70 5.84 -6.92
CA VAL A 165 -12.38 4.77 -7.87
C VAL A 165 -13.44 4.68 -8.99
N LEU A 166 -14.72 4.74 -8.63
CA LEU A 166 -15.84 4.74 -9.60
C LEU A 166 -15.80 5.97 -10.51
N ASN A 167 -15.49 7.14 -9.96
CA ASN A 167 -15.32 8.37 -10.74
C ASN A 167 -14.16 8.30 -11.75
N PHE A 168 -13.17 7.47 -11.50
CA PHE A 168 -12.13 7.17 -12.49
C PHE A 168 -12.56 6.18 -13.57
N GLY A 169 -13.82 5.71 -13.52
CA GLY A 169 -14.43 4.83 -14.51
C GLY A 169 -14.00 3.37 -14.37
N TYR A 170 -13.78 2.90 -13.15
CA TYR A 170 -13.55 1.48 -12.87
C TYR A 170 -14.88 0.72 -12.93
N GLN A 171 -14.87 -0.44 -13.58
CA GLN A 171 -16.04 -1.31 -13.78
C GLN A 171 -15.75 -2.77 -13.42
N GLY A 172 -14.61 -3.04 -12.79
CA GLY A 172 -14.18 -4.39 -12.44
C GLY A 172 -14.66 -4.85 -11.06
N LEU A 173 -14.04 -5.92 -10.57
CA LEU A 173 -14.32 -6.47 -9.25
C LEU A 173 -13.86 -5.52 -8.16
N PHE A 174 -14.72 -5.33 -7.16
CA PHE A 174 -14.52 -4.39 -6.08
C PHE A 174 -14.76 -5.05 -4.73
N VAL A 175 -13.89 -4.79 -3.76
CA VAL A 175 -14.04 -5.23 -2.37
C VAL A 175 -13.78 -4.07 -1.43
N ARG A 176 -14.73 -3.81 -0.53
CA ARG A 176 -14.52 -2.88 0.57
C ARG A 176 -14.05 -3.64 1.79
N PHE A 177 -12.89 -3.26 2.28
CA PHE A 177 -12.29 -3.85 3.46
C PHE A 177 -11.60 -2.75 4.29
N PRO A 178 -12.00 -2.54 5.54
CA PRO A 178 -11.41 -1.50 6.37
C PRO A 178 -9.92 -1.79 6.63
N ALA A 179 -9.19 -0.76 7.05
CA ALA A 179 -7.81 -0.91 7.45
C ALA A 179 -7.69 -1.91 8.60
N TRP A 180 -6.66 -2.74 8.55
CA TRP A 180 -6.38 -3.68 9.64
C TRP A 180 -5.91 -2.89 10.88
N ILE A 181 -6.54 -3.18 12.02
CA ILE A 181 -6.20 -2.60 13.32
C ILE A 181 -6.08 -3.74 14.34
N ASN A 182 -5.01 -3.73 15.13
CA ASN A 182 -4.91 -4.62 16.28
C ASN A 182 -5.70 -4.02 17.45
N ILE A 183 -6.82 -4.64 17.80
CA ILE A 183 -7.71 -4.17 18.86
C ILE A 183 -7.48 -4.85 20.22
N ASP A 184 -6.55 -5.83 20.32
CA ASP A 184 -6.37 -6.61 21.53
C ASP A 184 -6.05 -5.74 22.76
N ASN A 185 -5.24 -4.70 22.55
CA ASN A 185 -4.88 -3.75 23.61
C ASN A 185 -6.07 -2.94 24.12
N TYR A 186 -7.13 -2.82 23.31
CA TYR A 186 -8.34 -2.06 23.69
C TYR A 186 -9.41 -2.97 24.28
N LEU A 187 -9.48 -4.24 23.88
CA LEU A 187 -10.46 -5.20 24.38
C LEU A 187 -10.22 -5.60 25.84
N ASN A 188 -8.94 -5.57 26.28
CA ASN A 188 -8.51 -5.98 27.62
C ASN A 188 -8.27 -4.80 28.55
N THR A 189 -8.68 -3.59 28.19
CA THR A 189 -8.50 -2.41 29.04
C THR A 189 -9.80 -2.15 29.78
N ASP A 190 -9.78 -2.32 31.11
CA ASP A 190 -10.84 -1.84 32.00
C ASP A 190 -10.92 -0.31 31.94
N ILE A 191 -11.86 0.18 31.16
CA ILE A 191 -12.10 1.63 31.04
C ILE A 191 -12.84 2.08 32.28
N GLN A 192 -12.12 2.54 33.29
CA GLN A 192 -12.76 3.28 34.40
C GLN A 192 -13.17 4.66 33.87
N ARG A 193 -14.48 4.84 33.69
CA ARG A 193 -15.03 6.16 33.35
C ARG A 193 -15.01 7.04 34.59
N SER A 194 -14.06 7.98 34.66
CA SER A 194 -14.16 9.08 35.63
C SER A 194 -15.03 10.18 35.04
N TYR A 195 -16.14 10.47 35.67
CA TYR A 195 -16.95 11.65 35.34
C TYR A 195 -16.23 12.88 35.90
N SER A 196 -15.84 13.81 35.04
CA SER A 196 -15.35 15.13 35.45
C SER A 196 -16.21 16.19 34.78
N ASP A 197 -16.40 17.33 35.47
CA ASP A 197 -17.15 18.47 34.91
C ASP A 197 -16.40 19.15 33.72
N THR A 198 -15.26 18.63 33.34
CA THR A 198 -14.43 19.16 32.25
C THR A 198 -14.55 18.29 31.04
N PHE A 199 -14.99 18.89 29.93
CA PHE A 199 -15.02 18.22 28.62
C PHE A 199 -13.60 18.09 28.06
N LYS A 200 -13.13 16.85 27.85
CA LYS A 200 -11.81 16.58 27.27
C LYS A 200 -11.96 16.11 25.83
N ILE A 201 -11.38 16.85 24.90
CA ILE A 201 -11.30 16.45 23.48
C ILE A 201 -9.90 15.90 23.24
N ILE A 202 -9.83 14.66 22.76
CA ILE A 202 -8.57 14.05 22.30
C ILE A 202 -8.59 14.06 20.78
N PHE A 203 -7.62 14.72 20.18
CA PHE A 203 -7.37 14.67 18.74
C PHE A 203 -6.18 13.75 18.49
N VAL A 204 -6.40 12.69 17.70
CA VAL A 204 -5.35 11.76 17.28
C VAL A 204 -5.12 12.02 15.80
N ALA A 205 -3.95 12.61 15.47
CA ALA A 205 -3.53 12.88 14.08
C ALA A 205 -2.60 11.78 13.56
#